data_9e46a823e3c335a45e95493cd3ca12a7
#
_entry.id   9e46a823e3c335a45e95493cd3ca12a7
#
_cell.length_a   1.000
_cell.length_b   1.000
_cell.length_c   1.000
_cell.angle_alpha   90.00
_cell.angle_beta   90.00
_cell.angle_gamma   90.00
#
_symmetry.space_group_name_H-M   'P 1'
#
loop_
_entity.id
_entity.type
_entity.pdbx_description
1 polymer ?
#
loop_
_entity_poly.entity_id
_entity_poly.type
_entity_poly.pdbx_seq_one_letter_code
_entity_poly.pdbx_strand_id
1 'polypeptide(L)'
;MRRFAMDKLLDWKKKSNRKPLILMGARQVGKTWLMKEFGKTYYEKTAYISFYNNQRMQAVFDTDFDIKRIIMNLNIESGVTITPENTLIVLDEIQNAPKALESLKYFCEEAPEYHVIAAGSLLGVALHEGISYPV
;
A
#
# COMPACT_ATOMS: atom_id res chain seq x y z
N MET A 1 7.29 6.13 20.33
CA MET A 1 6.19 5.97 19.36
C MET A 1 6.69 5.45 18.02
N ARG A 2 7.64 6.14 17.39
CA ARG A 2 8.17 5.69 16.11
C ARG A 2 8.78 4.30 16.16
N ARG A 3 9.57 4.04 17.21
CA ARG A 3 10.22 2.74 17.36
C ARG A 3 9.20 1.63 17.45
N PHE A 4 8.13 1.86 18.19
CA PHE A 4 7.09 0.86 18.36
C PHE A 4 6.38 0.58 17.05
N ALA A 5 6.09 1.63 16.28
CA ALA A 5 5.44 1.48 14.99
C ALA A 5 6.35 0.74 14.00
N MET A 6 7.64 1.08 14.01
CA MET A 6 8.59 0.39 13.13
C MET A 6 8.71 -1.08 13.48
N ASP A 7 8.70 -1.41 14.77
CA ASP A 7 8.74 -2.81 15.19
C ASP A 7 7.54 -3.58 14.69
N LYS A 8 6.35 -2.97 14.73
CA LYS A 8 5.14 -3.62 14.23
C LYS A 8 5.21 -3.85 12.73
N LEU A 9 5.73 -2.88 11.99
CA LEU A 9 5.89 -3.04 10.55
C LEU A 9 6.88 -4.14 10.23
N LEU A 10 7.96 -4.23 10.98
CA LEU A 10 8.95 -5.28 10.78
C LEU A 10 8.37 -6.65 11.07
N ASP A 11 7.55 -6.77 12.12
CA ASP A 11 6.86 -8.03 12.42
C ASP A 11 5.96 -8.43 11.26
N TRP A 12 5.24 -7.47 10.69
CA TRP A 12 4.40 -7.73 9.53
C TRP A 12 5.24 -8.24 8.36
N LYS A 13 6.38 -7.62 8.11
CA LYS A 13 7.24 -8.00 7.00
C LYS A 13 7.69 -9.44 7.12
N LYS A 14 7.92 -9.92 8.34
CA LYS A 14 8.46 -11.26 8.59
C LYS A 14 7.41 -12.37 8.58
N LYS A 15 6.14 -12.01 8.55
CA LYS A 15 5.08 -13.03 8.56
C LYS A 15 5.11 -13.86 7.29
N SER A 16 4.95 -15.18 7.43
CA SER A 16 4.94 -16.08 6.28
C SER A 16 3.64 -15.96 5.50
N ASN A 17 2.53 -15.67 6.19
CA ASN A 17 1.23 -15.49 5.55
C ASN A 17 0.84 -14.02 5.51
N ARG A 18 1.79 -13.19 5.11
CA ARG A 18 1.60 -11.75 5.10
C ARG A 18 0.51 -11.33 4.13
N LYS A 19 -0.30 -10.38 4.57
CA LYS A 19 -1.35 -9.76 3.76
C LYS A 19 -1.05 -8.28 3.62
N PRO A 20 -1.63 -7.60 2.62
CA PRO A 20 -1.47 -6.16 2.53
C PRO A 20 -1.87 -5.50 3.85
N LEU A 21 -1.11 -4.50 4.25
CA LEU A 21 -1.31 -3.82 5.52
C LEU A 21 -1.95 -2.46 5.28
N ILE A 22 -2.95 -2.11 6.09
CA ILE A 22 -3.58 -0.80 5.98
C ILE A 22 -3.35 -0.02 7.28
N LEU A 23 -2.77 1.17 7.13
CA LEU A 23 -2.59 2.09 8.26
C LEU A 23 -3.71 3.11 8.22
N MET A 24 -4.65 2.98 9.14
CA MET A 24 -5.84 3.81 9.18
C MET A 24 -5.78 4.77 10.36
N GLY A 25 -6.54 5.85 10.26
CA GLY A 25 -6.66 6.78 11.36
C GLY A 25 -6.88 8.18 10.87
N ALA A 26 -6.89 9.13 11.81
CA ALA A 26 -6.97 10.53 11.47
C ALA A 26 -5.73 10.92 10.67
N ARG A 27 -5.88 11.92 9.80
CA ARG A 27 -4.74 12.42 9.06
C ARG A 27 -3.64 12.81 10.02
N GLN A 28 -2.49 12.21 9.87
CA GLN A 28 -1.37 12.49 10.73
C GLN A 28 -0.10 12.66 9.92
N VAL A 29 0.71 13.59 10.37
CA VAL A 29 1.93 13.94 9.65
C VAL A 29 2.89 12.76 9.56
N GLY A 30 2.87 11.87 10.53
CA GLY A 30 3.89 10.83 10.61
C GLY A 30 3.70 9.61 9.72
N LYS A 31 2.50 9.37 9.18
CA LYS A 31 2.25 8.12 8.46
C LYS A 31 3.07 7.99 7.18
N THR A 32 3.08 9.04 6.38
CA THR A 32 3.86 9.01 5.13
C THR A 32 5.34 8.84 5.43
N TRP A 33 5.84 9.60 6.40
CA TRP A 33 7.24 9.50 6.78
C TRP A 33 7.58 8.08 7.25
N LEU A 34 6.69 7.52 8.08
CA LEU A 34 6.91 6.18 8.64
C LEU A 34 7.03 5.13 7.54
N MET A 35 6.13 5.17 6.56
CA MET A 35 6.15 4.20 5.47
C MET A 35 7.39 4.33 4.61
N LYS A 36 7.78 5.57 4.30
CA LYS A 36 8.97 5.80 3.49
C LYS A 36 10.24 5.38 4.23
N GLU A 37 10.29 5.66 5.52
CA GLU A 37 11.44 5.28 6.33
C GLU A 37 11.53 3.76 6.45
N PHE A 38 10.40 3.09 6.60
CA PHE A 38 10.38 1.65 6.67
C PHE A 38 10.90 1.03 5.38
N GLY A 39 10.46 1.55 4.23
CA GLY A 39 10.93 1.07 2.95
C GLY A 39 12.41 1.31 2.76
N LYS A 40 12.89 2.49 3.15
CA LYS A 40 14.29 2.83 3.01
C LYS A 40 15.18 1.95 3.88
N THR A 41 14.71 1.60 5.08
CA THR A 41 15.50 0.86 6.04
C THR A 41 15.53 -0.63 5.75
N TYR A 42 14.41 -1.21 5.36
CA TYR A 42 14.26 -2.67 5.31
C TYR A 42 14.07 -3.24 3.91
N TYR A 43 14.03 -2.42 2.89
CA TYR A 43 13.87 -2.87 1.50
C TYR A 43 14.93 -2.24 0.63
N GLU A 44 15.18 -2.87 -0.52
CA GLU A 44 16.12 -2.30 -1.48
C GLU A 44 15.50 -1.09 -2.18
N LYS A 45 14.19 -1.14 -2.42
CA LYS A 45 13.49 -0.10 -3.15
C LYS A 45 12.14 0.15 -2.52
N THR A 46 11.64 1.37 -2.70
CA THR A 46 10.30 1.74 -2.25
C THR A 46 9.56 2.36 -3.43
N ALA A 47 8.45 1.73 -3.81
CA ALA A 47 7.59 2.27 -4.86
C ALA A 47 6.47 3.04 -4.18
N TYR A 48 6.60 4.35 -4.13
CA TYR A 48 5.64 5.22 -3.43
C TYR A 48 4.65 5.82 -4.41
N ILE A 49 3.36 5.59 -4.15
CA ILE A 49 2.27 6.12 -4.95
C ILE A 49 1.32 6.86 -4.02
N SER A 50 1.01 8.11 -4.34
CA SER A 50 -0.02 8.85 -3.63
C SER A 50 -1.21 9.04 -4.56
N PHE A 51 -2.39 8.77 -4.04
CA PHE A 51 -3.62 8.96 -4.80
C PHE A 51 -4.23 10.33 -4.61
N TYR A 52 -3.57 11.18 -3.84
CA TYR A 52 -4.07 12.53 -3.64
C TYR A 52 -3.96 13.31 -4.94
N ASN A 53 -5.09 13.81 -5.43
CA ASN A 53 -5.13 14.61 -6.65
C ASN A 53 -4.41 13.91 -7.81
N ASN A 54 -4.58 12.61 -7.92
CA ASN A 54 -3.87 11.79 -8.91
C ASN A 54 -4.87 10.92 -9.67
N GLN A 55 -5.59 11.54 -10.60
CA GLN A 55 -6.62 10.86 -11.36
C GLN A 55 -6.05 9.78 -12.27
N ARG A 56 -4.84 9.98 -12.76
CA ARG A 56 -4.21 8.98 -13.63
C ARG A 56 -4.06 7.64 -12.92
N MET A 57 -3.58 7.67 -11.69
CA MET A 57 -3.40 6.44 -10.94
C MET A 57 -4.72 5.85 -10.46
N GLN A 58 -5.69 6.72 -10.14
CA GLN A 58 -7.02 6.24 -9.81
C GLN A 58 -7.60 5.45 -10.98
N ALA A 59 -7.43 5.95 -12.18
CA ALA A 59 -7.94 5.29 -13.39
C ALA A 59 -7.30 3.93 -13.62
N VAL A 60 -6.05 3.76 -13.24
CA VAL A 60 -5.36 2.48 -13.38
C VAL A 60 -6.13 1.38 -12.65
N PHE A 61 -6.61 1.68 -11.45
CA PHE A 61 -7.33 0.70 -10.65
C PHE A 61 -8.80 0.60 -11.02
N ASP A 62 -9.35 1.61 -11.69
CA ASP A 62 -10.74 1.57 -12.14
C ASP A 62 -10.94 0.63 -13.32
N THR A 63 -9.89 0.31 -14.04
CA THR A 63 -9.98 -0.49 -15.27
C THR A 63 -10.27 -1.96 -14.96
N ASP A 64 -9.46 -2.58 -14.14
CA ASP A 64 -9.65 -3.96 -13.71
C ASP A 64 -8.66 -4.25 -12.58
N PHE A 65 -8.66 -5.50 -12.11
CA PHE A 65 -7.75 -5.91 -11.02
C PHE A 65 -6.69 -6.89 -11.52
N ASP A 66 -6.25 -6.73 -12.75
CA ASP A 66 -5.14 -7.51 -13.29
C ASP A 66 -3.86 -7.05 -12.62
N ILE A 67 -3.32 -7.88 -11.73
CA ILE A 67 -2.16 -7.49 -10.92
C ILE A 67 -0.95 -7.18 -11.79
N LYS A 68 -0.71 -7.96 -12.85
CA LYS A 68 0.44 -7.70 -13.72
C LYS A 68 0.36 -6.32 -14.35
N ARG A 69 -0.82 -5.96 -14.84
CA ARG A 69 -1.03 -4.64 -15.44
C ARG A 69 -0.85 -3.55 -14.39
N ILE A 70 -1.40 -3.77 -13.20
CA ILE A 70 -1.27 -2.81 -12.11
C ILE A 70 0.19 -2.61 -11.75
N ILE A 71 0.95 -3.68 -11.60
CA ILE A 71 2.38 -3.59 -11.25
C ILE A 71 3.14 -2.82 -12.32
N MET A 72 2.85 -3.06 -13.60
CA MET A 72 3.52 -2.33 -14.67
C MET A 72 3.27 -0.82 -14.56
N ASN A 73 2.03 -0.45 -14.26
CA ASN A 73 1.69 0.96 -14.09
C ASN A 73 2.33 1.56 -12.85
N LEU A 74 2.45 0.78 -11.77
CA LEU A 74 3.12 1.24 -10.58
C LEU A 74 4.62 1.45 -10.85
N ASN A 75 5.23 0.58 -11.66
CA ASN A 75 6.63 0.76 -12.06
C ASN A 75 6.81 2.11 -12.75
N ILE A 76 5.93 2.41 -13.68
CA ILE A 76 6.03 3.65 -14.45
C ILE A 76 5.82 4.85 -13.55
N GLU A 77 4.80 4.81 -12.70
CA GLU A 77 4.46 5.96 -11.87
C GLU A 77 5.53 6.22 -10.80
N SER A 78 6.04 5.17 -10.20
CA SER A 78 7.02 5.31 -9.11
C SER A 78 8.45 5.52 -9.61
N GLY A 79 8.72 5.12 -10.86
CA GLY A 79 10.07 5.15 -11.37
C GLY A 79 10.93 4.01 -10.84
N VAL A 80 10.32 3.01 -10.24
CA VAL A 80 11.02 1.90 -9.59
C VAL A 80 10.54 0.59 -10.21
N THR A 81 11.48 -0.31 -10.50
CA THR A 81 11.10 -1.65 -10.95
C THR A 81 10.75 -2.48 -9.72
N ILE A 82 9.47 -2.82 -9.60
CA ILE A 82 8.96 -3.53 -8.43
C ILE A 82 9.29 -5.01 -8.53
N THR A 83 9.93 -5.53 -7.48
CA THR A 83 10.24 -6.96 -7.39
C THR A 83 9.64 -7.49 -6.09
N PRO A 84 9.14 -8.73 -6.08
CA PRO A 84 8.62 -9.32 -4.84
C PRO A 84 9.70 -9.33 -3.76
N GLU A 85 9.30 -9.04 -2.53
CA GLU A 85 10.15 -9.11 -1.34
C GLU A 85 11.21 -8.02 -1.24
N ASN A 86 11.73 -7.50 -2.36
CA ASN A 86 12.78 -6.48 -2.32
C ASN A 86 12.26 -5.06 -2.42
N THR A 87 11.01 -4.91 -2.82
CA THR A 87 10.40 -3.60 -2.99
C THR A 87 9.19 -3.47 -2.10
N LEU A 88 9.13 -2.37 -1.36
CA LEU A 88 7.93 -2.04 -0.60
C LEU A 88 7.03 -1.18 -1.47
N ILE A 89 5.80 -1.63 -1.69
CA ILE A 89 4.81 -0.85 -2.42
C ILE A 89 4.01 -0.05 -1.40
N VAL A 90 4.01 1.28 -1.53
CA VAL A 90 3.29 2.17 -0.62
C VAL A 90 2.19 2.87 -1.40
N LEU A 91 0.94 2.64 -0.98
CA LEU A 91 -0.24 3.26 -1.59
C LEU A 91 -0.81 4.25 -0.57
N ASP A 92 -0.44 5.51 -0.72
CA ASP A 92 -0.80 6.55 0.23
C ASP A 92 -2.07 7.28 -0.19
N GLU A 93 -2.81 7.80 0.77
CA GLU A 93 -4.08 8.52 0.54
C GLU A 93 -5.05 7.63 -0.23
N ILE A 94 -5.14 6.37 0.17
CA ILE A 94 -5.88 5.37 -0.60
C ILE A 94 -7.40 5.61 -0.58
N GLN A 95 -7.89 6.44 0.36
CA GLN A 95 -9.31 6.77 0.38
C GLN A 95 -9.75 7.51 -0.88
N ASN A 96 -8.79 8.11 -1.60
CA ASN A 96 -9.09 8.80 -2.85
C ASN A 96 -9.18 7.86 -4.04
N ALA A 97 -8.91 6.57 -3.82
CA ALA A 97 -8.97 5.56 -4.88
C ALA A 97 -9.66 4.31 -4.34
N PRO A 98 -11.00 4.32 -4.27
CA PRO A 98 -11.72 3.16 -3.71
C PRO A 98 -11.38 1.84 -4.39
N LYS A 99 -11.14 1.86 -5.68
CA LYS A 99 -10.77 0.64 -6.41
C LYS A 99 -9.38 0.17 -6.03
N ALA A 100 -8.48 1.08 -5.70
CA ALA A 100 -7.16 0.68 -5.22
C ALA A 100 -7.28 -0.01 -3.87
N LEU A 101 -8.15 0.50 -3.00
CA LEU A 101 -8.40 -0.17 -1.73
C LEU A 101 -8.95 -1.57 -1.96
N GLU A 102 -9.89 -1.70 -2.89
CA GLU A 102 -10.47 -3.00 -3.22
C GLU A 102 -9.42 -3.94 -3.82
N SER A 103 -8.45 -3.41 -4.53
CA SER A 103 -7.41 -4.24 -5.16
C SER A 103 -6.54 -4.97 -4.15
N LEU A 104 -6.50 -4.49 -2.90
CA LEU A 104 -5.69 -5.15 -1.87
C LEU A 104 -6.11 -6.60 -1.67
N LYS A 105 -7.40 -6.88 -1.82
CA LYS A 105 -7.90 -8.24 -1.75
C LYS A 105 -7.26 -9.13 -2.82
N TYR A 106 -7.13 -8.59 -4.02
CA TYR A 106 -6.55 -9.34 -5.13
C TYR A 106 -5.05 -9.51 -4.98
N PHE A 107 -4.35 -8.50 -4.43
CA PHE A 107 -2.95 -8.68 -4.09
C PHE A 107 -2.78 -9.81 -3.09
N CYS A 108 -3.67 -9.86 -2.10
CA CYS A 108 -3.60 -10.89 -1.07
C CYS A 108 -3.81 -12.28 -1.66
N GLU A 109 -4.79 -12.42 -2.55
CA GLU A 109 -5.20 -13.72 -3.06
C GLU A 109 -4.35 -14.19 -4.23
N GLU A 110 -3.93 -13.28 -5.11
CA GLU A 110 -3.29 -13.65 -6.36
C GLU A 110 -1.80 -13.36 -6.40
N ALA A 111 -1.31 -12.43 -5.58
CA ALA A 111 0.08 -12.02 -5.61
C ALA A 111 0.60 -11.72 -4.20
N PRO A 112 0.51 -12.69 -3.27
CA PRO A 112 0.92 -12.46 -1.88
C PRO A 112 2.41 -12.24 -1.71
N GLU A 113 3.21 -12.50 -2.73
CA GLU A 113 4.65 -12.28 -2.67
C GLU A 113 5.02 -10.81 -2.66
N TYR A 114 4.11 -9.92 -3.08
CA TYR A 114 4.38 -8.48 -3.03
C TYR A 114 4.08 -7.92 -1.66
N HIS A 115 4.95 -7.02 -1.20
CA HIS A 115 4.78 -6.36 0.10
C HIS A 115 4.08 -5.01 -0.13
N VAL A 116 2.84 -4.91 0.31
CA VAL A 116 2.01 -3.73 0.07
C VAL A 116 1.55 -3.12 1.38
N ILE A 117 1.80 -1.82 1.55
CA ILE A 117 1.26 -1.05 2.66
C ILE A 117 0.44 0.08 2.07
N ALA A 118 -0.77 0.23 2.59
CA ALA A 118 -1.65 1.32 2.20
C ALA A 118 -1.95 2.18 3.41
N ALA A 119 -2.14 3.46 3.19
CA ALA A 119 -2.52 4.38 4.26
C ALA A 119 -3.63 5.28 3.77
N GLY A 120 -4.50 5.68 4.69
CA GLY A 120 -5.58 6.55 4.31
C GLY A 120 -6.30 7.13 5.51
N SER A 121 -7.21 8.05 5.23
CA SER A 121 -8.05 8.68 6.22
C SER A 121 -9.17 7.74 6.62
N LEU A 122 -9.41 7.66 7.92
CA LEU A 122 -10.49 6.81 8.43
C LEU A 122 -11.85 7.21 7.84
N LEU A 123 -12.06 8.50 7.65
CA LEU A 123 -13.33 9.00 7.14
C LEU A 123 -13.65 8.43 5.76
N GLY A 124 -12.69 8.44 4.86
CA GLY A 124 -12.91 7.95 3.51
C GLY A 124 -13.14 6.45 3.48
N VAL A 125 -12.38 5.72 4.28
CA VAL A 125 -12.42 4.26 4.25
C VAL A 125 -13.67 3.71 4.91
N ALA A 126 -14.24 4.43 5.87
CA ALA A 126 -15.44 3.98 6.54
C ALA A 126 -16.61 3.76 5.59
N LEU A 127 -16.55 4.32 4.40
CA LEU A 127 -17.58 4.14 3.40
C LEU A 127 -17.46 2.83 2.63
N HIS A 128 -16.41 2.06 2.88
CA HIS A 128 -16.17 0.81 2.18
C HIS A 128 -16.30 -0.37 3.12
N GLU A 129 -17.51 -0.50 3.65
CA GLU A 129 -17.81 -1.59 4.58
C GLU A 129 -17.69 -2.93 3.88
N GLY A 130 -17.34 -3.95 4.65
CA GLY A 130 -17.20 -5.29 4.13
C GLY A 130 -15.78 -5.63 3.72
N ILE A 131 -14.92 -4.64 3.60
CA ILE A 131 -13.51 -4.86 3.30
C ILE A 131 -12.78 -4.99 4.64
N SER A 132 -12.14 -6.13 4.84
CA SER A 132 -11.45 -6.40 6.09
C SER A 132 -10.00 -6.77 5.82
N TYR A 133 -9.09 -6.02 6.42
CA TYR A 133 -7.66 -6.27 6.25
C TYR A 133 -6.97 -6.25 7.61
N PRO A 134 -5.96 -7.08 7.80
CA PRO A 134 -5.20 -7.03 9.04
C PRO A 134 -4.41 -5.73 9.13
N VAL A 135 -4.34 -5.22 10.31
CA VAL A 135 -3.64 -3.97 10.56
C VAL A 135 -2.50 -4.20 11.53
#